data_7552e8e3723d35cfbbb6bf0534dc79b0
#
_entry.id   7552e8e3723d35cfbbb6bf0534dc79b0
#
_cell.length_a   1.000
_cell.length_b   1.000
_cell.length_c   1.000
_cell.angle_alpha   90.00
_cell.angle_beta   90.00
_cell.angle_gamma   90.00
#
_symmetry.space_group_name_H-M   'P 1'
#
loop_
_entity.id
_entity.type
_entity.pdbx_description
1 polymer ?
#
loop_
_entity_poly.entity_id
_entity_poly.type
_entity_poly.pdbx_seq_one_letter_code
_entity_poly.pdbx_strand_id
1 'polypeptide(L)'
;KDDLRRGGRPLVAIVTLDEDISELEDLARSAGYEVRYEIIQRRRFPNTRTFIGKGKLKDVKQVLDMAPVSALIINGELRPSQHYLLESQLGVECIDRVRLVLNIFSERASSRESKLQVLRAKLIYEIPLLREWIHNAKTGEHPGFLGGGAYETDAYYELIRRQLSRIDGE
;
A
#
# COMPACT_ATOMS: atom_id res chain seq x y z
N LYS A 1 0.89 18.36 -8.08
CA LYS A 1 0.37 17.69 -6.84
C LYS A 1 -1.16 17.78 -6.74
N ASP A 2 -1.80 18.81 -7.30
CA ASP A 2 -3.27 18.96 -7.25
C ASP A 2 -4.01 18.01 -8.19
N ASP A 3 -3.39 17.54 -9.27
CA ASP A 3 -3.99 16.61 -10.22
C ASP A 3 -4.29 15.20 -9.65
N LEU A 4 -3.70 14.87 -8.50
CA LEU A 4 -3.91 13.58 -7.82
C LEU A 4 -5.01 13.64 -6.74
N ARG A 5 -5.77 14.74 -6.69
CA ARG A 5 -6.87 14.91 -5.74
C ARG A 5 -8.12 15.45 -6.43
N ARG A 6 -9.27 15.01 -5.97
CA ARG A 6 -10.57 15.54 -6.37
C ARG A 6 -11.37 15.91 -5.13
N GLY A 7 -11.84 17.13 -5.06
CA GLY A 7 -12.55 17.61 -3.86
C GLY A 7 -11.73 17.48 -2.56
N GLY A 8 -10.38 17.60 -2.65
CA GLY A 8 -9.47 17.44 -1.52
C GLY A 8 -9.09 15.98 -1.18
N ARG A 9 -9.76 14.98 -1.78
CA ARG A 9 -9.49 13.56 -1.55
C ARG A 9 -8.44 13.02 -2.53
N PRO A 10 -7.49 12.18 -2.08
CA PRO A 10 -6.55 11.52 -2.96
C PRO A 10 -7.27 10.61 -3.95
N LEU A 11 -6.90 10.70 -5.23
CA LEU A 11 -7.39 9.83 -6.28
C LEU A 11 -6.65 8.50 -6.22
N VAL A 12 -7.40 7.40 -6.30
CA VAL A 12 -6.86 6.03 -6.31
C VAL A 12 -7.45 5.22 -7.45
N ALA A 13 -6.73 4.18 -7.87
CA ALA A 13 -7.29 3.13 -8.70
C ALA A 13 -7.45 1.84 -7.90
N ILE A 14 -8.44 1.05 -8.21
CA ILE A 14 -8.65 -0.28 -7.64
C ILE A 14 -8.11 -1.32 -8.61
N VAL A 15 -7.33 -2.27 -8.08
CA VAL A 15 -6.87 -3.47 -8.81
C VAL A 15 -7.53 -4.69 -8.19
N THR A 16 -8.25 -5.46 -8.99
CA THR A 16 -8.99 -6.62 -8.51
C THR A 16 -8.92 -7.80 -9.47
N LEU A 17 -9.08 -9.00 -8.94
CA LEU A 17 -9.24 -10.24 -9.69
C LEU A 17 -10.72 -10.63 -9.83
N ASP A 18 -11.60 -9.94 -9.13
CA ASP A 18 -13.04 -10.16 -9.06
C ASP A 18 -13.81 -9.02 -9.73
N GLU A 19 -15.04 -9.28 -10.15
CA GLU A 19 -15.89 -8.27 -10.80
C GLU A 19 -16.68 -7.42 -9.78
N ASP A 20 -16.99 -7.98 -8.62
CA ASP A 20 -17.69 -7.24 -7.57
C ASP A 20 -16.68 -6.48 -6.71
N ILE A 21 -16.68 -5.18 -6.87
CA ILE A 21 -15.80 -4.25 -6.15
C ILE A 21 -16.57 -3.32 -5.20
N SER A 22 -17.88 -3.46 -5.10
CA SER A 22 -18.73 -2.54 -4.36
C SER A 22 -18.30 -2.36 -2.91
N GLU A 23 -18.00 -3.46 -2.23
CA GLU A 23 -17.45 -3.42 -0.86
C GLU A 23 -16.11 -2.66 -0.78
N LEU A 24 -15.22 -2.92 -1.73
CA LEU A 24 -13.90 -2.28 -1.72
C LEU A 24 -13.98 -0.79 -2.03
N GLU A 25 -14.87 -0.37 -2.92
CA GLU A 25 -15.14 1.04 -3.16
C GLU A 25 -15.65 1.76 -1.91
N ASP A 26 -16.57 1.12 -1.18
CA ASP A 26 -17.09 1.67 0.08
C ASP A 26 -15.99 1.76 1.15
N LEU A 27 -15.12 0.77 1.24
CA LEU A 27 -13.95 0.81 2.12
C LEU A 27 -12.97 1.93 1.71
N ALA A 28 -12.67 2.07 0.42
CA ALA A 28 -11.80 3.14 -0.09
C ALA A 28 -12.37 4.52 0.24
N ARG A 29 -13.66 4.71 0.02
CA ARG A 29 -14.38 5.96 0.35
C ARG A 29 -14.37 6.23 1.85
N SER A 30 -14.57 5.20 2.68
CA SER A 30 -14.49 5.29 4.14
C SER A 30 -13.10 5.64 4.64
N ALA A 31 -12.05 5.26 3.93
CA ALA A 31 -10.67 5.64 4.21
C ALA A 31 -10.27 7.02 3.65
N GLY A 32 -11.22 7.77 3.08
CA GLY A 32 -10.99 9.12 2.57
C GLY A 32 -10.48 9.19 1.14
N TYR A 33 -10.50 8.11 0.39
CA TYR A 33 -10.08 8.07 -1.01
C TYR A 33 -11.24 8.32 -1.98
N GLU A 34 -10.90 8.79 -3.18
CA GLU A 34 -11.80 8.85 -4.33
C GLU A 34 -11.31 7.88 -5.40
N VAL A 35 -12.16 6.92 -5.79
CA VAL A 35 -11.84 5.95 -6.83
C VAL A 35 -11.95 6.61 -8.20
N ARG A 36 -10.83 6.67 -8.93
CA ARG A 36 -10.76 7.26 -10.27
C ARG A 36 -11.11 6.26 -11.36
N TYR A 37 -10.58 5.05 -11.24
CA TYR A 37 -10.86 3.94 -12.16
C TYR A 37 -10.52 2.58 -11.55
N GLU A 38 -10.99 1.56 -12.21
CA GLU A 38 -10.88 0.18 -11.81
C GLU A 38 -10.08 -0.61 -12.84
N ILE A 39 -9.23 -1.51 -12.35
CA ILE A 39 -8.41 -2.38 -13.16
C ILE A 39 -8.77 -3.81 -12.78
N ILE A 40 -9.49 -4.48 -13.68
CA ILE A 40 -9.96 -5.85 -13.45
C ILE A 40 -9.11 -6.81 -14.26
N GLN A 41 -8.63 -7.87 -13.61
CA GLN A 41 -8.05 -9.03 -14.27
C GLN A 41 -8.74 -10.29 -13.79
N ARG A 42 -9.56 -10.91 -14.62
CA ARG A 42 -10.24 -12.16 -14.29
C ARG A 42 -9.23 -13.28 -14.11
N ARG A 43 -9.00 -13.68 -12.86
CA ARG A 43 -8.15 -14.81 -12.50
C ARG A 43 -8.73 -15.53 -11.29
N ARG A 44 -8.59 -16.85 -11.28
CA ARG A 44 -9.02 -17.66 -10.13
C ARG A 44 -8.11 -17.48 -8.92
N PHE A 45 -6.82 -17.25 -9.16
CA PHE A 45 -5.81 -17.07 -8.09
C PHE A 45 -4.88 -15.91 -8.44
N PRO A 46 -4.42 -15.15 -7.42
CA PRO A 46 -3.44 -14.09 -7.64
C PRO A 46 -2.11 -14.66 -8.16
N ASN A 47 -1.40 -13.84 -8.93
CA ASN A 47 -0.03 -14.16 -9.31
C ASN A 47 0.86 -14.13 -8.07
N THR A 48 1.72 -15.13 -7.93
CA THR A 48 2.58 -15.30 -6.75
C THR A 48 3.61 -14.18 -6.56
N ARG A 49 4.02 -13.51 -7.63
CA ARG A 49 5.04 -12.46 -7.60
C ARG A 49 4.44 -11.05 -7.55
N THR A 50 3.42 -10.78 -8.33
CA THR A 50 2.92 -9.42 -8.59
C THR A 50 1.41 -9.28 -8.42
N PHE A 51 0.73 -10.26 -7.82
CA PHE A 51 -0.72 -10.31 -7.65
C PHE A 51 -1.49 -10.38 -8.98
N ILE A 52 -1.19 -9.50 -9.93
CA ILE A 52 -1.68 -9.54 -11.32
C ILE A 52 -0.61 -10.10 -12.26
N GLY A 53 -1.02 -10.59 -13.44
CA GLY A 53 -0.07 -11.15 -14.42
C GLY A 53 0.82 -10.07 -15.06
N LYS A 54 1.96 -10.49 -15.60
CA LYS A 54 2.96 -9.58 -16.23
C LYS A 54 2.38 -8.71 -17.34
N GLY A 55 1.51 -9.26 -18.19
CA GLY A 55 0.85 -8.50 -19.25
C GLY A 55 -0.03 -7.39 -18.69
N LYS A 56 -0.88 -7.74 -17.71
CA LYS A 56 -1.75 -6.77 -17.03
C LYS A 56 -0.95 -5.70 -16.30
N LEU A 57 0.20 -6.07 -15.72
CA LEU A 57 1.08 -5.13 -15.05
C LEU A 57 1.61 -4.05 -16.00
N LYS A 58 1.95 -4.42 -17.25
CA LYS A 58 2.33 -3.46 -18.29
C LYS A 58 1.19 -2.52 -18.65
N ASP A 59 -0.03 -3.05 -18.80
CA ASP A 59 -1.22 -2.25 -19.09
C ASP A 59 -1.49 -1.24 -17.97
N VAL A 60 -1.39 -1.70 -16.70
CA VAL A 60 -1.53 -0.84 -15.53
C VAL A 60 -0.49 0.28 -15.55
N LYS A 61 0.78 -0.04 -15.84
CA LYS A 61 1.84 0.96 -15.92
C LYS A 61 1.53 2.03 -16.98
N GLN A 62 1.09 1.63 -18.17
CA GLN A 62 0.69 2.56 -19.23
C GLN A 62 -0.48 3.46 -18.79
N VAL A 63 -1.49 2.89 -18.14
CA VAL A 63 -2.63 3.66 -17.63
C VAL A 63 -2.18 4.67 -16.58
N LEU A 64 -1.30 4.28 -15.66
CA LEU A 64 -0.77 5.18 -14.63
C LEU A 64 0.08 6.32 -15.21
N ASP A 65 0.83 6.06 -16.28
CA ASP A 65 1.62 7.08 -16.98
C ASP A 65 0.72 8.13 -17.65
N MET A 66 -0.46 7.72 -18.15
CA MET A 66 -1.44 8.61 -18.78
C MET A 66 -2.40 9.27 -17.79
N ALA A 67 -2.77 8.57 -16.74
CA ALA A 67 -3.75 9.00 -15.75
C ALA A 67 -3.25 8.67 -14.33
N PRO A 68 -2.32 9.46 -13.79
CA PRO A 68 -1.71 9.20 -12.48
C PRO A 68 -2.74 9.19 -11.35
N VAL A 69 -2.45 8.40 -10.33
CA VAL A 69 -3.20 8.35 -9.06
C VAL A 69 -2.24 8.45 -7.88
N SER A 70 -2.78 8.76 -6.70
CA SER A 70 -1.99 8.83 -5.47
C SER A 70 -1.58 7.45 -4.96
N ALA A 71 -2.43 6.44 -5.17
CA ALA A 71 -2.18 5.07 -4.74
C ALA A 71 -3.01 4.06 -5.56
N LEU A 72 -2.58 2.81 -5.54
CA LEU A 72 -3.35 1.66 -5.99
C LEU A 72 -3.91 0.91 -4.79
N ILE A 73 -5.21 0.66 -4.78
CA ILE A 73 -5.85 -0.22 -3.81
C ILE A 73 -5.97 -1.61 -4.41
N ILE A 74 -5.37 -2.58 -3.75
CA ILE A 74 -5.35 -3.98 -4.20
C ILE A 74 -6.45 -4.75 -3.45
N ASN A 75 -7.35 -5.40 -4.21
CA ASN A 75 -8.41 -6.22 -3.65
C ASN A 75 -7.89 -7.58 -3.16
N GLY A 76 -7.11 -7.58 -2.12
CA GLY A 76 -6.51 -8.76 -1.51
C GLY A 76 -5.42 -8.39 -0.54
N GLU A 77 -4.81 -9.40 0.06
CA GLU A 77 -3.65 -9.27 0.93
C GLU A 77 -2.38 -9.48 0.11
N LEU A 78 -1.42 -8.58 0.24
CA LEU A 78 -0.13 -8.66 -0.43
C LEU A 78 0.95 -9.23 0.51
N ARG A 79 1.74 -10.16 0.00
CA ARG A 79 2.99 -10.52 0.67
C ARG A 79 3.99 -9.37 0.57
N PRO A 80 4.94 -9.23 1.51
CA PRO A 80 5.96 -8.19 1.44
C PRO A 80 6.69 -8.12 0.10
N SER A 81 7.07 -9.26 -0.48
CA SER A 81 7.71 -9.34 -1.80
C SER A 81 6.81 -8.89 -2.95
N GLN A 82 5.50 -9.16 -2.88
CA GLN A 82 4.52 -8.66 -3.85
C GLN A 82 4.38 -7.14 -3.76
N HIS A 83 4.28 -6.61 -2.54
CA HIS A 83 4.25 -5.17 -2.28
C HIS A 83 5.45 -4.47 -2.92
N TYR A 84 6.65 -4.95 -2.58
CA TYR A 84 7.89 -4.44 -3.11
C TYR A 84 7.91 -4.43 -4.64
N LEU A 85 7.60 -5.56 -5.28
CA LEU A 85 7.63 -5.68 -6.74
C LEU A 85 6.59 -4.80 -7.42
N LEU A 86 5.37 -4.71 -6.89
CA LEU A 86 4.33 -3.84 -7.45
C LEU A 86 4.74 -2.38 -7.38
N GLU A 87 5.12 -1.90 -6.21
CA GLU A 87 5.52 -0.51 -6.01
C GLU A 87 6.75 -0.13 -6.83
N SER A 88 7.76 -1.01 -6.87
CA SER A 88 8.97 -0.78 -7.65
C SER A 88 8.74 -0.74 -9.16
N GLN A 89 7.85 -1.58 -9.69
CA GLN A 89 7.57 -1.63 -11.12
C GLN A 89 6.56 -0.57 -11.58
N LEU A 90 5.60 -0.22 -10.73
CA LEU A 90 4.56 0.74 -11.06
C LEU A 90 4.90 2.19 -10.67
N GLY A 91 5.81 2.38 -9.71
CA GLY A 91 6.20 3.70 -9.23
C GLY A 91 5.07 4.42 -8.47
N VAL A 92 4.17 3.67 -7.83
CA VAL A 92 3.03 4.18 -7.08
C VAL A 92 2.83 3.37 -5.80
N GLU A 93 2.37 4.01 -4.74
CA GLU A 93 2.04 3.33 -3.49
C GLU A 93 0.94 2.30 -3.69
N CYS A 94 1.13 1.09 -3.14
CA CYS A 94 0.13 0.02 -3.15
C CYS A 94 -0.45 -0.16 -1.74
N ILE A 95 -1.76 -0.13 -1.65
CA ILE A 95 -2.53 -0.29 -0.41
C ILE A 95 -3.35 -1.57 -0.55
N ASP A 96 -3.02 -2.60 0.22
CA ASP A 96 -3.81 -3.82 0.26
C ASP A 96 -5.02 -3.69 1.22
N ARG A 97 -5.88 -4.70 1.27
CA ARG A 97 -7.07 -4.68 2.12
C ARG A 97 -6.74 -4.49 3.60
N VAL A 98 -5.65 -5.10 4.10
CA VAL A 98 -5.25 -4.98 5.51
C VAL A 98 -4.89 -3.53 5.83
N ARG A 99 -4.04 -2.91 5.03
CA ARG A 99 -3.65 -1.52 5.22
C ARG A 99 -4.82 -0.55 5.06
N LEU A 100 -5.73 -0.83 4.12
CA LEU A 100 -6.94 -0.03 3.92
C LEU A 100 -7.81 -0.03 5.18
N VAL A 101 -8.06 -1.20 5.76
CA VAL A 101 -8.84 -1.35 7.00
C VAL A 101 -8.13 -0.67 8.19
N LEU A 102 -6.81 -0.81 8.31
CA LEU A 102 -6.02 -0.11 9.34
C LEU A 102 -6.13 1.42 9.20
N ASN A 103 -6.16 1.95 7.97
CA ASN A 103 -6.36 3.37 7.72
C ASN A 103 -7.75 3.83 8.19
N ILE A 104 -8.80 3.05 7.94
CA ILE A 104 -10.15 3.34 8.41
C ILE A 104 -10.22 3.35 9.95
N PHE A 105 -9.62 2.36 10.60
CA PHE A 105 -9.56 2.33 12.07
C PHE A 105 -8.76 3.52 12.63
N SER A 106 -7.71 3.93 11.97
CA SER A 106 -6.92 5.10 12.36
C SER A 106 -7.75 6.38 12.38
N GLU A 107 -8.59 6.58 11.37
CA GLU A 107 -9.48 7.75 11.28
C GLU A 107 -10.59 7.72 12.35
N ARG A 108 -11.03 6.54 12.75
CA ARG A 108 -12.11 6.36 13.73
C ARG A 108 -11.64 6.28 15.18
N ALA A 109 -10.36 6.04 15.43
CA ALA A 109 -9.81 5.93 16.77
C ALA A 109 -9.86 7.28 17.50
N SER A 110 -10.63 7.38 18.58
CA SER A 110 -10.84 8.61 19.35
C SER A 110 -10.13 8.60 20.70
N SER A 111 -10.15 7.48 21.40
CA SER A 111 -9.48 7.34 22.71
C SER A 111 -7.97 7.16 22.54
N ARG A 112 -7.21 7.49 23.60
CA ARG A 112 -5.76 7.25 23.64
C ARG A 112 -5.44 5.78 23.41
N GLU A 113 -6.16 4.90 24.08
CA GLU A 113 -5.98 3.45 23.98
C GLU A 113 -6.25 2.94 22.57
N SER A 114 -7.39 3.32 21.93
CA SER A 114 -7.69 2.91 20.56
C SER A 114 -6.66 3.41 19.55
N LYS A 115 -6.14 4.63 19.73
CA LYS A 115 -5.07 5.18 18.89
C LYS A 115 -3.77 4.38 19.02
N LEU A 116 -3.39 4.00 20.25
CA LEU A 116 -2.20 3.17 20.49
C LEU A 116 -2.35 1.78 19.89
N GLN A 117 -3.52 1.14 20.03
CA GLN A 117 -3.78 -0.18 19.43
C GLN A 117 -3.70 -0.15 17.91
N VAL A 118 -4.29 0.86 17.26
CA VAL A 118 -4.21 1.02 15.80
C VAL A 118 -2.79 1.32 15.37
N LEU A 119 -2.07 2.19 16.07
CA LEU A 119 -0.67 2.47 15.79
C LEU A 119 0.19 1.20 15.90
N ARG A 120 -0.01 0.42 16.95
CA ARG A 120 0.67 -0.87 17.12
C ARG A 120 0.42 -1.81 15.94
N ALA A 121 -0.83 -1.96 15.52
CA ALA A 121 -1.20 -2.80 14.39
C ALA A 121 -0.54 -2.33 13.09
N LYS A 122 -0.51 -1.01 12.83
CA LYS A 122 0.18 -0.43 11.67
C LYS A 122 1.68 -0.72 11.69
N LEU A 123 2.33 -0.53 12.84
CA LEU A 123 3.78 -0.79 12.95
C LEU A 123 4.11 -2.27 12.72
N ILE A 124 3.30 -3.19 13.27
CA ILE A 124 3.45 -4.63 13.02
C ILE A 124 3.29 -4.98 11.54
N TYR A 125 2.33 -4.35 10.87
CA TYR A 125 2.11 -4.53 9.43
C TYR A 125 3.29 -4.01 8.60
N GLU A 126 3.89 -2.88 8.98
CA GLU A 126 4.97 -2.25 8.22
C GLU A 126 6.33 -2.95 8.35
N ILE A 127 6.60 -3.60 9.48
CA ILE A 127 7.91 -4.25 9.72
C ILE A 127 8.32 -5.22 8.62
N PRO A 128 7.49 -6.19 8.18
CA PRO A 128 7.86 -7.10 7.10
C PRO A 128 8.10 -6.40 5.76
N LEU A 129 7.34 -5.34 5.47
CA LEU A 129 7.50 -4.55 4.25
C LEU A 129 8.85 -3.84 4.22
N LEU A 130 9.23 -3.20 5.33
CA LEU A 130 10.53 -2.53 5.46
C LEU A 130 11.70 -3.51 5.36
N ARG A 131 11.58 -4.71 5.95
CA ARG A 131 12.61 -5.75 5.81
C ARG A 131 12.83 -6.13 4.35
N GLU A 132 11.76 -6.25 3.59
CA GLU A 132 11.84 -6.56 2.15
C GLU A 132 12.53 -5.43 1.38
N TRP A 133 12.18 -4.17 1.66
CA TRP A 133 12.83 -3.01 1.06
C TRP A 133 14.32 -2.92 1.40
N ILE A 134 14.69 -3.13 2.67
CA ILE A 134 16.09 -3.15 3.12
C ILE A 134 16.87 -4.26 2.41
N HIS A 135 16.28 -5.46 2.32
CA HIS A 135 16.92 -6.60 1.66
C HIS A 135 17.24 -6.28 0.20
N ASN A 136 16.26 -5.79 -0.54
CA ASN A 136 16.42 -5.49 -1.96
C ASN A 136 17.35 -4.27 -2.20
N ALA A 137 17.36 -3.28 -1.32
CA ALA A 137 18.28 -2.17 -1.39
C ALA A 137 19.76 -2.61 -1.24
N LYS A 138 20.02 -3.59 -0.37
CA LYS A 138 21.37 -4.15 -0.16
C LYS A 138 21.84 -5.05 -1.30
N THR A 139 20.93 -5.67 -2.04
CA THR A 139 21.25 -6.53 -3.20
C THR A 139 21.41 -5.75 -4.51
N GLY A 140 21.27 -4.42 -4.50
CA GLY A 140 21.45 -3.55 -5.67
C GLY A 140 20.25 -3.48 -6.62
N GLU A 141 19.15 -4.10 -6.27
CA GLU A 141 17.88 -3.96 -6.99
C GLU A 141 17.16 -2.68 -6.51
N HIS A 142 17.55 -1.54 -7.08
CA HIS A 142 17.01 -0.24 -6.71
C HIS A 142 15.75 0.12 -7.50
N PRO A 143 14.61 0.23 -6.85
CA PRO A 143 13.53 1.05 -7.37
C PRO A 143 13.51 2.39 -6.64
N GLY A 144 13.59 3.46 -7.40
CA GLY A 144 13.65 4.83 -6.90
C GLY A 144 12.38 5.40 -6.30
N PHE A 145 11.43 4.58 -5.84
CA PHE A 145 10.13 5.09 -5.39
C PHE A 145 10.16 5.73 -4.00
N LEU A 146 10.90 5.16 -3.05
CA LEU A 146 11.02 5.75 -1.71
C LEU A 146 12.20 6.73 -1.55
N GLY A 147 12.94 7.02 -2.63
CA GLY A 147 13.93 8.11 -2.69
C GLY A 147 15.08 8.08 -1.67
N GLY A 148 15.03 7.17 -0.71
CA GLY A 148 16.00 7.00 0.35
C GLY A 148 16.91 5.80 0.11
N GLY A 149 18.20 5.98 0.28
CA GLY A 149 19.17 4.89 0.26
C GLY A 149 18.94 3.90 1.40
N ALA A 150 19.62 2.76 1.39
CA ALA A 150 19.53 1.72 2.42
C ALA A 150 19.64 2.27 3.87
N TYR A 151 20.37 3.35 4.06
CA TYR A 151 20.54 4.02 5.35
C TYR A 151 19.27 4.64 5.91
N GLU A 152 18.45 5.29 5.08
CA GLU A 152 17.19 5.92 5.54
C GLU A 152 16.18 4.86 5.90
N THR A 153 16.12 3.77 5.15
CA THR A 153 15.22 2.65 5.41
C THR A 153 15.60 1.90 6.69
N ASP A 154 16.89 1.68 6.93
CA ASP A 154 17.40 1.08 8.17
C ASP A 154 17.08 1.97 9.39
N ALA A 155 17.30 3.29 9.28
CA ALA A 155 16.98 4.23 10.36
C ALA A 155 15.48 4.26 10.66
N TYR A 156 14.63 4.23 9.65
CA TYR A 156 13.18 4.18 9.80
C TYR A 156 12.71 2.87 10.44
N TYR A 157 13.29 1.74 10.05
CA TYR A 157 13.02 0.44 10.66
C TYR A 157 13.34 0.43 12.17
N GLU A 158 14.51 0.97 12.57
CA GLU A 158 14.88 1.08 13.97
C GLU A 158 13.94 2.03 14.74
N LEU A 159 13.49 3.12 14.13
CA LEU A 159 12.50 4.01 14.70
C LEU A 159 11.18 3.28 14.99
N ILE A 160 10.67 2.52 14.04
CA ILE A 160 9.45 1.73 14.19
C ILE A 160 9.60 0.71 15.32
N ARG A 161 10.72 -0.01 15.37
CA ARG A 161 10.96 -0.98 16.45
C ARG A 161 10.97 -0.33 17.84
N ARG A 162 11.58 0.84 17.98
CA ARG A 162 11.59 1.60 19.24
C ARG A 162 10.19 2.08 19.62
N GLN A 163 9.41 2.55 18.68
CA GLN A 163 8.01 2.95 18.92
C GLN A 163 7.18 1.76 19.38
N LEU A 164 7.30 0.61 18.72
CA LEU A 164 6.58 -0.61 19.08
C LEU A 164 6.95 -1.07 20.49
N SER A 165 8.24 -1.08 20.83
CA SER A 165 8.70 -1.46 22.17
C SER A 165 8.17 -0.54 23.29
N ARG A 166 7.99 0.76 23.00
CA ARG A 166 7.37 1.70 23.94
C ARG A 166 5.89 1.41 24.15
N ILE A 167 5.17 1.11 23.08
CA ILE A 167 3.74 0.77 23.17
C ILE A 167 3.52 -0.54 23.93
N ASP A 168 4.37 -1.53 23.70
CA ASP A 168 4.28 -2.83 24.39
C ASP A 168 4.70 -2.75 25.88
N GLY A 169 5.41 -1.69 26.28
CA GLY A 169 5.80 -1.43 27.67
C GLY A 169 4.84 -0.53 28.47
N GLU A 170 3.83 0.05 27.82
CA GLU A 170 2.75 0.83 28.47
C GLU A 170 1.56 -0.08 28.84
#